data_2332aaf03e8a3aeec51575ace5a6c377
#
_entry.id   2332aaf03e8a3aeec51575ace5a6c377
#
_cell.length_a   1.000
_cell.length_b   1.000
_cell.length_c   1.000
_cell.angle_alpha   90.00
_cell.angle_beta   90.00
_cell.angle_gamma   90.00
#
_symmetry.space_group_name_H-M   'P 1'
#
loop_
_entity.id
_entity.type
_entity.pdbx_description
1 polymer ?
#
loop_
_entity_poly.entity_id
_entity_poly.type
_entity_poly.pdbx_seq_one_letter_code
_entity_poly.pdbx_strand_id
1 'polypeptide(L)'
;MRNFDIKEFHANNDGAGYYKRVLSNVSIEKRSLHDADRNIVGYIEVCENLYTPYNYYYEYDKRGNLRRSLDYFDRFVIGKEYNYDSLGHVTKTIDHDKPYKFSLDDLIKKMKEKYGCDILDKERLIKVYRSEGKNDLHKPWYEVCCLEDTSVYYCNRYLIDGTTGETLYMEKHENVMDDDLDGMRLYRAIKAGKPITIQDEYLYELKKKKGGQDKKGTKKKGKSFWRKLFD
;
A
#
# COMPACT_ATOMS: atom_id res chain seq x y z
N MET A 1 -26.20 13.95 -10.20
CA MET A 1 -25.75 12.69 -9.57
C MET A 1 -25.08 11.83 -10.60
N ARG A 2 -23.98 11.12 -10.27
CA ARG A 2 -23.29 10.19 -11.17
C ARG A 2 -24.11 8.90 -11.27
N ASN A 3 -24.37 8.42 -12.49
CA ASN A 3 -25.08 7.18 -12.75
C ASN A 3 -24.22 6.28 -13.62
N PHE A 4 -24.36 4.96 -13.44
CA PHE A 4 -23.74 3.95 -14.29
C PHE A 4 -24.51 3.80 -15.60
N ASP A 5 -23.81 3.87 -16.71
CA ASP A 5 -24.41 3.62 -18.01
C ASP A 5 -24.50 2.10 -18.27
N ILE A 6 -25.65 1.55 -17.89
CA ILE A 6 -25.95 0.11 -18.01
C ILE A 6 -26.03 -0.29 -19.50
N LYS A 7 -26.55 0.59 -20.37
CA LYS A 7 -26.68 0.28 -21.80
C LYS A 7 -25.32 0.21 -22.48
N GLU A 8 -24.46 1.21 -22.23
CA GLU A 8 -23.07 1.21 -22.72
C GLU A 8 -22.34 -0.06 -22.24
N PHE A 9 -22.48 -0.39 -20.94
CA PHE A 9 -21.84 -1.56 -20.36
C PHE A 9 -22.27 -2.86 -21.04
N HIS A 10 -23.58 -3.12 -21.19
CA HIS A 10 -24.07 -4.33 -21.83
C HIS A 10 -23.73 -4.43 -23.31
N ALA A 11 -23.60 -3.29 -24.00
CA ALA A 11 -23.21 -3.27 -25.41
C ALA A 11 -21.72 -3.59 -25.63
N ASN A 12 -20.86 -3.38 -24.63
CA ASN A 12 -19.40 -3.45 -24.80
C ASN A 12 -18.69 -4.44 -23.85
N ASN A 13 -19.40 -5.11 -22.90
CA ASN A 13 -18.76 -6.06 -22.02
C ASN A 13 -18.37 -7.35 -22.77
N ASP A 14 -17.42 -8.08 -22.20
CA ASP A 14 -16.82 -9.29 -22.77
C ASP A 14 -17.69 -10.56 -22.63
N GLY A 15 -18.94 -10.42 -22.21
CA GLY A 15 -19.85 -11.54 -21.90
C GLY A 15 -19.63 -12.16 -20.50
N ALA A 16 -18.49 -11.88 -19.86
CA ALA A 16 -18.20 -12.27 -18.47
C ALA A 16 -18.51 -11.16 -17.46
N GLY A 17 -19.04 -10.03 -17.93
CA GLY A 17 -19.40 -8.90 -17.08
C GLY A 17 -18.24 -7.95 -16.78
N TYR A 18 -17.30 -7.84 -17.71
CA TYR A 18 -16.16 -6.91 -17.66
C TYR A 18 -16.11 -6.05 -18.92
N TYR A 19 -15.78 -4.79 -18.75
CA TYR A 19 -15.55 -3.83 -19.81
C TYR A 19 -14.42 -2.88 -19.44
N LYS A 20 -13.47 -2.67 -20.34
CA LYS A 20 -12.36 -1.73 -20.16
C LYS A 20 -12.20 -0.84 -21.37
N ARG A 21 -12.02 0.45 -21.14
CA ARG A 21 -11.60 1.40 -22.18
C ARG A 21 -10.49 2.29 -21.64
N VAL A 22 -9.62 2.72 -22.55
CA VAL A 22 -8.55 3.66 -22.26
C VAL A 22 -8.85 4.97 -22.99
N LEU A 23 -8.84 6.06 -22.26
CA LEU A 23 -8.82 7.43 -22.75
C LEU A 23 -7.39 7.95 -22.63
N SER A 24 -7.11 9.16 -23.11
CA SER A 24 -5.74 9.70 -23.20
C SER A 24 -4.89 9.50 -21.92
N ASN A 25 -5.47 9.70 -20.76
CA ASN A 25 -4.76 9.66 -19.46
C ASN A 25 -5.48 8.85 -18.38
N VAL A 26 -6.60 8.20 -18.72
CA VAL A 26 -7.41 7.45 -17.77
C VAL A 26 -7.80 6.10 -18.37
N SER A 27 -7.64 5.03 -17.62
CA SER A 27 -8.24 3.72 -17.88
C SER A 27 -9.52 3.61 -17.06
N ILE A 28 -10.62 3.25 -17.71
CA ILE A 28 -11.92 3.04 -17.07
C ILE A 28 -12.25 1.56 -17.15
N GLU A 29 -12.38 0.92 -16.00
CA GLU A 29 -12.83 -0.45 -15.87
C GLU A 29 -14.22 -0.48 -15.27
N LYS A 30 -15.12 -1.25 -15.90
CA LYS A 30 -16.49 -1.48 -15.42
C LYS A 30 -16.71 -2.98 -15.21
N ARG A 31 -17.36 -3.33 -14.12
CA ARG A 31 -17.66 -4.73 -13.77
C ARG A 31 -19.07 -4.86 -13.23
N SER A 32 -19.74 -5.97 -13.54
CA SER A 32 -20.98 -6.35 -12.86
C SER A 32 -20.67 -7.11 -11.56
N LEU A 33 -21.46 -6.83 -10.53
CA LEU A 33 -21.47 -7.58 -9.26
C LEU A 33 -22.60 -8.60 -9.30
N HIS A 34 -22.33 -9.81 -8.84
CA HIS A 34 -23.28 -10.92 -8.86
C HIS A 34 -23.48 -11.49 -7.45
N ASP A 35 -24.70 -11.95 -7.18
CA ASP A 35 -25.00 -12.78 -6.00
C ASP A 35 -24.59 -14.24 -6.22
N ALA A 36 -24.87 -15.09 -5.22
CA ALA A 36 -24.57 -16.53 -5.28
C ALA A 36 -25.31 -17.25 -6.43
N ASP A 37 -26.46 -16.73 -6.84
CA ASP A 37 -27.30 -17.26 -7.92
C ASP A 37 -26.95 -16.67 -9.28
N ARG A 38 -25.86 -15.89 -9.36
CA ARG A 38 -25.36 -15.19 -10.56
C ARG A 38 -26.27 -14.07 -11.07
N ASN A 39 -27.20 -13.56 -10.28
CA ASN A 39 -27.98 -12.39 -10.66
C ASN A 39 -27.14 -11.12 -10.45
N ILE A 40 -27.28 -10.15 -11.37
CA ILE A 40 -26.63 -8.85 -11.20
C ILE A 40 -27.27 -8.10 -10.04
N VAL A 41 -26.48 -7.78 -9.02
CA VAL A 41 -26.87 -7.02 -7.83
C VAL A 41 -26.36 -5.58 -7.86
N GLY A 42 -25.39 -5.29 -8.72
CA GLY A 42 -24.82 -3.95 -8.87
C GLY A 42 -23.69 -3.89 -9.89
N TYR A 43 -23.00 -2.76 -9.91
CA TYR A 43 -21.88 -2.50 -10.80
C TYR A 43 -20.76 -1.77 -10.07
N ILE A 44 -19.54 -1.91 -10.58
CA ILE A 44 -18.36 -1.17 -10.14
C ILE A 44 -17.78 -0.44 -11.35
N GLU A 45 -17.30 0.79 -11.12
CA GLU A 45 -16.49 1.53 -12.07
C GLU A 45 -15.22 1.99 -11.35
N VAL A 46 -14.07 1.66 -11.93
CA VAL A 46 -12.74 2.11 -11.48
C VAL A 46 -12.15 3.00 -12.56
N CYS A 47 -11.81 4.23 -12.19
CA CYS A 47 -11.10 5.16 -13.07
C CYS A 47 -9.66 5.27 -12.57
N GLU A 48 -8.74 4.66 -13.30
CA GLU A 48 -7.32 4.65 -12.98
C GLU A 48 -6.61 5.75 -13.79
N ASN A 49 -5.91 6.66 -13.11
CA ASN A 49 -5.01 7.59 -13.80
C ASN A 49 -3.77 6.81 -14.29
N LEU A 50 -3.38 6.98 -15.55
CA LEU A 50 -2.28 6.22 -16.16
C LEU A 50 -0.89 6.74 -15.76
N TYR A 51 -0.78 7.99 -15.31
CA TYR A 51 0.49 8.66 -15.02
C TYR A 51 0.75 8.89 -13.54
N THR A 52 -0.32 8.92 -12.73
CA THR A 52 -0.23 9.18 -11.29
C THR A 52 -0.94 8.07 -10.49
N PRO A 53 -0.59 7.85 -9.21
CA PRO A 53 -1.22 6.82 -8.38
C PRO A 53 -2.66 7.11 -7.96
N TYR A 54 -3.26 8.22 -8.41
CA TYR A 54 -4.64 8.54 -8.05
C TYR A 54 -5.64 7.74 -8.87
N ASN A 55 -6.57 7.08 -8.18
CA ASN A 55 -7.62 6.26 -8.74
C ASN A 55 -8.95 6.58 -8.08
N TYR A 56 -10.06 6.41 -8.81
CA TYR A 56 -11.41 6.67 -8.31
C TYR A 56 -12.24 5.40 -8.41
N TYR A 57 -12.98 5.10 -7.36
CA TYR A 57 -13.83 3.92 -7.27
C TYR A 57 -15.28 4.34 -7.03
N TYR A 58 -16.18 3.76 -7.81
CA TYR A 58 -17.61 3.98 -7.72
C TYR A 58 -18.35 2.64 -7.70
N GLU A 59 -19.28 2.50 -6.79
CA GLU A 59 -20.16 1.34 -6.70
C GLU A 59 -21.61 1.78 -6.89
N TYR A 60 -22.34 1.01 -7.68
CA TYR A 60 -23.70 1.31 -8.09
C TYR A 60 -24.62 0.14 -7.80
N ASP A 61 -25.91 0.43 -7.54
CA ASP A 61 -26.93 -0.60 -7.46
C ASP A 61 -27.27 -1.18 -8.85
N LYS A 62 -28.13 -2.19 -8.89
CA LYS A 62 -28.57 -2.83 -10.13
C LYS A 62 -29.34 -1.92 -11.10
N ARG A 63 -29.78 -0.74 -10.63
CA ARG A 63 -30.44 0.29 -11.44
C ARG A 63 -29.45 1.34 -11.95
N GLY A 64 -28.18 1.25 -11.57
CA GLY A 64 -27.14 2.19 -11.93
C GLY A 64 -27.05 3.41 -11.02
N ASN A 65 -27.77 3.45 -9.88
CA ASN A 65 -27.67 4.55 -8.94
C ASN A 65 -26.41 4.41 -8.09
N LEU A 66 -25.67 5.53 -7.90
CA LEU A 66 -24.46 5.54 -7.07
C LEU A 66 -24.79 5.16 -5.62
N ARG A 67 -24.02 4.22 -5.07
CA ARG A 67 -24.13 3.73 -3.70
C ARG A 67 -22.93 4.07 -2.84
N ARG A 68 -21.75 4.12 -3.47
CA ARG A 68 -20.50 4.39 -2.77
C ARG A 68 -19.50 5.06 -3.69
N SER A 69 -18.74 6.02 -3.18
CA SER A 69 -17.60 6.60 -3.87
C SER A 69 -16.43 6.77 -2.91
N LEU A 70 -15.24 6.50 -3.39
CA LEU A 70 -13.99 6.69 -2.65
C LEU A 70 -12.84 6.87 -3.62
N ASP A 71 -11.78 7.51 -3.12
CA ASP A 71 -10.57 7.80 -3.86
C ASP A 71 -9.42 6.96 -3.31
N TYR A 72 -8.53 6.53 -4.20
CA TYR A 72 -7.32 5.77 -3.87
C TYR A 72 -6.08 6.54 -4.25
N PHE A 73 -5.04 6.34 -3.47
CA PHE A 73 -3.67 6.61 -3.86
C PHE A 73 -2.92 5.27 -3.85
N ASP A 74 -2.49 4.81 -5.02
CA ASP A 74 -1.93 3.48 -5.23
C ASP A 74 -2.83 2.38 -4.62
N ARG A 75 -2.50 1.84 -3.47
CA ARG A 75 -3.17 0.69 -2.85
C ARG A 75 -4.03 1.01 -1.64
N PHE A 76 -4.21 2.29 -1.28
CA PHE A 76 -5.00 2.66 -0.11
C PHE A 76 -6.00 3.79 -0.38
N VAL A 77 -7.07 3.77 0.38
CA VAL A 77 -8.13 4.79 0.31
C VAL A 77 -7.63 6.10 0.92
N ILE A 78 -7.93 7.22 0.27
CA ILE A 78 -7.61 8.59 0.72
C ILE A 78 -8.87 9.43 0.82
N GLY A 79 -8.77 10.57 1.53
CA GLY A 79 -9.87 11.52 1.63
C GLY A 79 -11.12 10.95 2.28
N LYS A 80 -12.27 11.34 1.74
CA LYS A 80 -13.58 10.96 2.25
C LYS A 80 -14.26 9.91 1.38
N GLU A 81 -14.68 8.82 2.01
CA GLU A 81 -15.60 7.86 1.43
C GLU A 81 -17.02 8.31 1.69
N TYR A 82 -17.88 8.24 0.68
CA TYR A 82 -19.30 8.57 0.78
C TYR A 82 -20.16 7.35 0.45
N ASN A 83 -21.18 7.12 1.29
CA ASN A 83 -22.24 6.15 1.01
C ASN A 83 -23.54 6.90 0.76
N TYR A 84 -24.35 6.42 -0.18
CA TYR A 84 -25.55 7.10 -0.66
C TYR A 84 -26.78 6.21 -0.52
N ASP A 85 -27.95 6.83 -0.29
CA ASP A 85 -29.25 6.17 -0.39
C ASP A 85 -29.72 6.04 -1.86
N SER A 86 -30.90 5.47 -2.07
CA SER A 86 -31.47 5.32 -3.41
C SER A 86 -31.89 6.63 -4.08
N LEU A 87 -31.96 7.72 -3.34
CA LEU A 87 -32.27 9.06 -3.83
C LEU A 87 -31.01 9.88 -4.05
N GLY A 88 -29.83 9.34 -3.65
CA GLY A 88 -28.52 9.97 -3.81
C GLY A 88 -28.13 10.93 -2.70
N HIS A 89 -28.82 10.91 -1.58
CA HIS A 89 -28.37 11.64 -0.42
C HIS A 89 -27.24 10.88 0.28
N VAL A 90 -26.26 11.62 0.80
CA VAL A 90 -25.16 11.03 1.57
C VAL A 90 -25.72 10.56 2.92
N THR A 91 -25.61 9.25 3.16
CA THR A 91 -26.06 8.61 4.42
C THR A 91 -24.92 8.40 5.41
N LYS A 92 -23.68 8.25 4.89
CA LYS A 92 -22.50 8.05 5.72
C LYS A 92 -21.28 8.65 5.06
N THR A 93 -20.42 9.27 5.85
CA THR A 93 -19.10 9.76 5.44
C THR A 93 -18.04 9.17 6.35
N ILE A 94 -16.97 8.63 5.77
CA ILE A 94 -15.80 8.12 6.50
C ILE A 94 -14.60 8.94 6.03
N ASP A 95 -13.88 9.54 6.96
CA ASP A 95 -12.65 10.28 6.67
C ASP A 95 -11.45 9.36 6.93
N HIS A 96 -10.84 8.88 5.85
CA HIS A 96 -9.71 7.95 5.89
C HIS A 96 -8.38 8.65 6.21
N ASP A 97 -8.31 9.98 6.10
CA ASP A 97 -7.11 10.74 6.41
C ASP A 97 -7.04 11.17 7.87
N LYS A 98 -8.17 11.14 8.57
CA LYS A 98 -8.27 11.56 9.98
C LYS A 98 -7.22 10.96 10.92
N PRO A 99 -6.82 9.68 10.82
CA PRO A 99 -5.77 9.11 11.66
C PRO A 99 -4.37 9.69 11.41
N TYR A 100 -4.13 10.28 10.24
CA TYR A 100 -2.80 10.70 9.78
C TYR A 100 -2.63 12.20 9.97
N LYS A 101 -1.79 12.61 10.94
CA LYS A 101 -1.43 14.02 11.13
C LYS A 101 -0.37 14.48 10.13
N PHE A 102 0.52 13.57 9.75
CA PHE A 102 1.42 13.74 8.61
C PHE A 102 0.65 13.34 7.36
N SER A 103 0.25 14.32 6.56
CA SER A 103 -0.65 14.13 5.42
C SER A 103 0.00 13.40 4.25
N LEU A 104 -0.81 12.95 3.28
CA LEU A 104 -0.27 12.42 2.02
C LEU A 104 0.54 13.48 1.26
N ASP A 105 0.12 14.74 1.26
CA ASP A 105 0.85 15.83 0.61
C ASP A 105 2.22 16.05 1.27
N ASP A 106 2.29 15.98 2.60
CA ASP A 106 3.57 16.05 3.34
C ASP A 106 4.46 14.86 2.99
N LEU A 107 3.88 13.66 2.83
CA LEU A 107 4.60 12.46 2.40
C LEU A 107 5.17 12.65 1.00
N ILE A 108 4.35 13.07 0.01
CA ILE A 108 4.79 13.35 -1.37
C ILE A 108 5.97 14.32 -1.37
N LYS A 109 5.81 15.44 -0.67
CA LYS A 109 6.85 16.47 -0.54
C LYS A 109 8.13 15.89 0.08
N LYS A 110 8.02 15.20 1.22
CA LYS A 110 9.16 14.60 1.92
C LYS A 110 9.90 13.60 1.04
N MET A 111 9.18 12.72 0.36
CA MET A 111 9.79 11.68 -0.47
C MET A 111 10.57 12.30 -1.62
N LYS A 112 9.99 13.32 -2.27
CA LYS A 112 10.65 14.03 -3.37
C LYS A 112 11.87 14.86 -2.91
N GLU A 113 11.70 15.70 -1.88
CA GLU A 113 12.74 16.65 -1.45
C GLU A 113 13.89 15.96 -0.70
N LYS A 114 13.59 14.99 0.16
CA LYS A 114 14.59 14.37 1.02
C LYS A 114 15.24 13.14 0.40
N TYR A 115 14.49 12.38 -0.38
CA TYR A 115 14.94 11.08 -0.89
C TYR A 115 15.04 11.01 -2.41
N GLY A 116 14.67 12.08 -3.13
CA GLY A 116 14.64 12.08 -4.60
C GLY A 116 13.60 11.11 -5.20
N CYS A 117 12.68 10.60 -4.39
CA CYS A 117 11.66 9.65 -4.79
C CYS A 117 10.36 10.41 -5.10
N ASP A 118 10.03 10.58 -6.38
CA ASP A 118 8.75 11.15 -6.81
C ASP A 118 7.67 10.06 -6.80
N ILE A 119 6.91 9.99 -5.71
CA ILE A 119 5.85 8.99 -5.56
C ILE A 119 4.59 9.29 -6.41
N LEU A 120 4.59 10.40 -7.16
CA LEU A 120 3.56 10.66 -8.16
C LEU A 120 3.89 10.03 -9.51
N ASP A 121 5.15 9.66 -9.74
CA ASP A 121 5.61 9.00 -10.96
C ASP A 121 5.38 7.48 -10.85
N LYS A 122 4.33 6.98 -11.54
CA LYS A 122 3.97 5.55 -11.53
C LYS A 122 5.06 4.64 -12.11
N GLU A 123 5.92 5.14 -13.00
CA GLU A 123 6.98 4.32 -13.59
C GLU A 123 8.08 4.00 -12.57
N ARG A 124 8.21 4.84 -11.56
CA ARG A 124 9.22 4.73 -10.51
C ARG A 124 8.68 4.25 -9.19
N LEU A 125 7.38 4.38 -8.99
CA LEU A 125 6.69 3.93 -7.79
C LEU A 125 6.41 2.43 -7.88
N ILE A 126 7.00 1.63 -6.97
CA ILE A 126 6.68 0.22 -6.83
C ILE A 126 5.41 0.06 -5.98
N LYS A 127 5.38 0.76 -4.84
CA LYS A 127 4.29 0.63 -3.87
C LYS A 127 4.26 1.81 -2.92
N VAL A 128 3.06 2.32 -2.63
CA VAL A 128 2.77 3.06 -1.39
C VAL A 128 1.64 2.37 -0.66
N TYR A 129 1.81 2.21 0.64
CA TYR A 129 0.83 1.62 1.53
C TYR A 129 0.74 2.44 2.82
N ARG A 130 -0.41 2.41 3.49
CA ARG A 130 -0.57 2.99 4.82
C ARG A 130 -1.42 2.12 5.73
N SER A 131 -1.17 2.22 7.03
CA SER A 131 -1.95 1.53 8.05
C SER A 131 -2.18 2.44 9.25
N GLU A 132 -3.34 2.32 9.87
CA GLU A 132 -3.62 2.98 11.16
C GLU A 132 -2.79 2.39 12.32
N GLY A 133 -2.11 1.27 12.08
CA GLY A 133 -1.22 0.64 13.05
C GLY A 133 -1.91 0.04 14.27
N LYS A 134 -3.22 -0.24 14.20
CA LYS A 134 -3.99 -0.77 15.34
C LYS A 134 -3.41 -2.08 15.89
N ASN A 135 -2.89 -2.92 15.00
CA ASN A 135 -2.37 -4.25 15.36
C ASN A 135 -0.84 -4.28 15.50
N ASP A 136 -0.15 -3.17 15.22
CA ASP A 136 1.29 -3.13 15.01
C ASP A 136 2.00 -2.11 15.90
N LEU A 137 2.22 -0.90 15.35
CA LEU A 137 2.96 0.17 16.04
C LEU A 137 2.10 0.96 17.03
N HIS A 138 0.79 0.71 17.07
CA HIS A 138 -0.20 1.49 17.81
C HIS A 138 -0.22 2.98 17.39
N LYS A 139 0.22 3.27 16.16
CA LYS A 139 0.23 4.58 15.54
C LYS A 139 0.18 4.45 14.01
N PRO A 140 -0.36 5.46 13.29
CA PRO A 140 -0.39 5.46 11.83
C PRO A 140 1.00 5.45 11.22
N TRP A 141 1.13 4.83 10.06
CA TRP A 141 2.40 4.78 9.32
C TRP A 141 2.17 4.64 7.81
N TYR A 142 3.19 5.03 7.06
CA TYR A 142 3.29 4.82 5.62
C TYR A 142 4.47 3.91 5.30
N GLU A 143 4.30 3.06 4.30
CA GLU A 143 5.38 2.34 3.64
C GLU A 143 5.48 2.83 2.20
N VAL A 144 6.67 3.22 1.79
CA VAL A 144 6.96 3.66 0.42
C VAL A 144 8.07 2.80 -0.15
N CYS A 145 7.87 2.25 -1.34
CA CYS A 145 8.88 1.54 -2.08
C CYS A 145 8.98 2.15 -3.47
N CYS A 146 10.16 2.67 -3.82
CA CYS A 146 10.43 3.29 -5.11
C CYS A 146 11.76 2.83 -5.71
N LEU A 147 11.79 2.75 -7.05
CA LEU A 147 13.00 2.41 -7.79
C LEU A 147 14.10 3.42 -7.52
N GLU A 148 15.33 2.95 -7.47
CA GLU A 148 16.50 3.83 -7.43
C GLU A 148 16.70 4.52 -8.78
N ASP A 149 17.18 5.77 -8.76
CA ASP A 149 17.33 6.60 -9.98
C ASP A 149 18.19 5.96 -11.07
N THR A 150 19.12 5.14 -10.68
CA THR A 150 20.14 4.57 -11.58
C THR A 150 19.91 3.10 -11.92
N SER A 151 18.88 2.46 -11.35
CA SER A 151 18.69 1.01 -11.51
C SER A 151 17.23 0.61 -11.41
N VAL A 152 16.79 -0.22 -12.34
CA VAL A 152 15.49 -0.93 -12.26
C VAL A 152 15.56 -2.18 -11.37
N TYR A 153 16.77 -2.57 -10.94
CA TYR A 153 17.00 -3.78 -10.14
C TYR A 153 16.98 -3.53 -8.64
N TYR A 154 17.13 -2.27 -8.23
CA TYR A 154 17.14 -1.90 -6.81
C TYR A 154 16.03 -0.94 -6.47
N CYS A 155 15.44 -1.13 -5.32
CA CYS A 155 14.48 -0.20 -4.76
C CYS A 155 14.86 0.21 -3.34
N ASN A 156 14.43 1.40 -2.99
CA ASN A 156 14.52 1.92 -1.63
C ASN A 156 13.14 1.79 -0.97
N ARG A 157 13.12 1.18 0.20
CA ARG A 157 11.94 1.04 1.04
C ARG A 157 12.05 1.92 2.27
N TYR A 158 11.00 2.66 2.55
CA TYR A 158 10.91 3.60 3.66
C TYR A 158 9.69 3.29 4.51
N LEU A 159 9.85 3.29 5.84
CA LEU A 159 8.76 3.28 6.80
C LEU A 159 8.70 4.66 7.46
N ILE A 160 7.59 5.36 7.32
CA ILE A 160 7.40 6.73 7.78
C ILE A 160 6.30 6.77 8.84
N ASP A 161 6.54 7.45 9.95
CA ASP A 161 5.53 7.71 10.99
C ASP A 161 4.41 8.60 10.43
N GLY A 162 3.18 8.12 10.43
CA GLY A 162 2.01 8.83 9.91
C GLY A 162 1.52 9.98 10.79
N THR A 163 2.15 10.20 11.95
CA THR A 163 1.84 11.31 12.86
C THR A 163 2.88 12.41 12.77
N THR A 164 4.16 12.04 12.80
CA THR A 164 5.29 12.99 12.88
C THR A 164 6.01 13.17 11.55
N GLY A 165 5.83 12.24 10.62
CA GLY A 165 6.62 12.18 9.39
C GLY A 165 8.04 11.67 9.60
N GLU A 166 8.41 11.20 10.79
CA GLU A 166 9.72 10.64 11.06
C GLU A 166 9.96 9.38 10.23
N THR A 167 11.17 9.21 9.69
CA THR A 167 11.56 7.98 9.02
C THR A 167 11.99 6.97 10.07
N LEU A 168 11.13 5.96 10.29
CA LEU A 168 11.35 4.93 11.29
C LEU A 168 12.33 3.86 10.82
N TYR A 169 12.38 3.64 9.50
CA TYR A 169 13.22 2.65 8.86
C TYR A 169 13.45 2.98 7.40
N MET A 170 14.62 2.62 6.90
CA MET A 170 14.98 2.71 5.48
C MET A 170 15.91 1.56 5.13
N GLU A 171 15.68 0.94 3.98
CA GLU A 171 16.59 -0.06 3.41
C GLU A 171 16.64 0.05 1.90
N LYS A 172 17.77 -0.41 1.33
CA LYS A 172 17.93 -0.68 -0.08
C LYS A 172 17.91 -2.19 -0.29
N HIS A 173 17.11 -2.67 -1.21
CA HIS A 173 17.08 -4.09 -1.54
C HIS A 173 16.93 -4.30 -3.05
N GLU A 174 17.22 -5.50 -3.52
CA GLU A 174 16.95 -5.87 -4.90
C GLU A 174 15.43 -5.81 -5.16
N ASN A 175 15.07 -5.28 -6.33
CA ASN A 175 13.69 -5.24 -6.78
C ASN A 175 13.26 -6.66 -7.20
N VAL A 176 13.17 -7.54 -6.22
CA VAL A 176 12.52 -8.84 -6.40
C VAL A 176 11.04 -8.57 -6.22
N MET A 177 10.20 -9.04 -7.12
CA MET A 177 8.74 -9.00 -6.98
C MET A 177 8.28 -9.91 -5.83
N ASP A 178 8.93 -9.78 -4.68
CA ASP A 178 8.61 -10.54 -3.49
C ASP A 178 7.67 -9.68 -2.63
N ASP A 179 6.39 -9.87 -2.83
CA ASP A 179 5.32 -9.23 -2.04
C ASP A 179 5.39 -9.59 -0.54
N ASP A 180 6.29 -10.52 -0.16
CA ASP A 180 6.35 -11.06 1.20
C ASP A 180 7.16 -10.23 2.21
N LEU A 181 7.91 -9.22 1.77
CA LEU A 181 8.66 -8.35 2.68
C LEU A 181 7.85 -7.08 3.00
N ASP A 182 6.95 -7.18 3.95
CA ASP A 182 6.28 -6.06 4.59
C ASP A 182 7.29 -5.26 5.43
N GLY A 183 7.43 -3.96 5.16
CA GLY A 183 8.33 -3.06 5.90
C GLY A 183 8.07 -3.06 7.40
N MET A 184 6.83 -3.32 7.82
CA MET A 184 6.50 -3.53 9.24
C MET A 184 7.07 -4.81 9.81
N ARG A 185 7.08 -5.89 9.03
CA ARG A 185 7.70 -7.16 9.44
C ARG A 185 9.19 -6.97 9.67
N LEU A 186 9.86 -6.26 8.76
CA LEU A 186 11.27 -5.91 8.88
C LEU A 186 11.55 -5.04 10.11
N TYR A 187 10.79 -3.98 10.30
CA TYR A 187 10.93 -3.10 11.46
C TYR A 187 10.76 -3.83 12.79
N ARG A 188 9.77 -4.72 12.89
CA ARG A 188 9.56 -5.56 14.08
C ARG A 188 10.73 -6.52 14.31
N ALA A 189 11.23 -7.13 13.23
CA ALA A 189 12.36 -8.05 13.30
C ALA A 189 13.62 -7.32 13.82
N ILE A 190 13.90 -6.12 13.30
CA ILE A 190 15.01 -5.27 13.73
C ILE A 190 14.87 -4.90 15.21
N LYS A 191 13.70 -4.38 15.63
CA LYS A 191 13.46 -4.04 17.04
C LYS A 191 13.60 -5.23 17.98
N ALA A 192 13.20 -6.41 17.54
CA ALA A 192 13.30 -7.65 18.30
C ALA A 192 14.69 -8.30 18.23
N GLY A 193 15.65 -7.73 17.47
CA GLY A 193 16.96 -8.35 17.22
C GLY A 193 16.86 -9.68 16.49
N LYS A 194 15.79 -9.87 15.68
CA LYS A 194 15.52 -11.10 14.93
C LYS A 194 16.09 -10.99 13.50
N PRO A 195 16.36 -12.13 12.84
CA PRO A 195 16.81 -12.13 11.46
C PRO A 195 15.77 -11.50 10.51
N ILE A 196 16.25 -10.81 9.48
CA ILE A 196 15.45 -10.01 8.55
C ILE A 196 15.21 -10.75 7.24
N THR A 197 16.19 -11.56 6.81
CA THR A 197 16.14 -12.34 5.56
C THR A 197 16.21 -13.83 5.86
N ILE A 198 15.89 -14.68 4.87
CA ILE A 198 16.08 -16.14 4.98
C ILE A 198 17.54 -16.48 5.29
N GLN A 199 18.48 -15.71 4.74
CA GLN A 199 19.90 -15.88 4.99
C GLN A 199 20.27 -15.48 6.43
N ASP A 200 19.70 -14.40 6.95
CA ASP A 200 19.88 -13.98 8.35
C ASP A 200 19.22 -14.96 9.30
N GLU A 201 18.07 -15.53 8.95
CA GLU A 201 17.40 -16.58 9.74
C GLU A 201 18.26 -17.83 9.83
N TYR A 202 18.87 -18.26 8.72
CA TYR A 202 19.83 -19.37 8.70
C TYR A 202 21.05 -19.08 9.59
N LEU A 203 21.63 -17.90 9.49
CA LEU A 203 22.77 -17.48 10.30
C LEU A 203 22.40 -17.35 11.80
N TYR A 204 21.19 -16.87 12.08
CA TYR A 204 20.65 -16.77 13.45
C TYR A 204 20.48 -18.16 14.08
N GLU A 205 19.90 -19.12 13.36
CA GLU A 205 19.74 -20.49 13.84
C GLU A 205 21.08 -21.20 14.01
N LEU A 206 22.06 -20.96 13.12
CA LEU A 206 23.42 -21.46 13.28
C LEU A 206 24.11 -20.90 14.53
N LYS A 207 23.95 -19.60 14.82
CA LYS A 207 24.48 -18.97 16.03
C LYS A 207 23.81 -19.50 17.29
N LYS A 208 22.49 -19.70 17.26
CA LYS A 208 21.73 -20.28 18.38
C LYS A 208 22.16 -21.69 18.68
N LYS A 209 22.41 -22.52 17.66
CA LYS A 209 22.96 -23.88 17.81
C LYS A 209 24.38 -23.87 18.37
N LYS A 210 25.26 -22.96 17.93
CA LYS A 210 26.63 -22.80 18.47
C LYS A 210 26.64 -22.23 19.89
N GLY A 211 25.78 -21.22 20.19
CA GLY A 211 25.70 -20.63 21.55
C GLY A 211 25.08 -21.53 22.59
N GLY A 212 24.37 -22.59 22.17
CA GLY A 212 23.91 -23.66 23.07
C GLY A 212 25.01 -24.63 23.54
N GLN A 213 26.15 -24.66 22.85
CA GLN A 213 27.31 -25.47 23.22
C GLN A 213 28.31 -24.76 24.17
N ASP A 214 28.29 -23.40 24.20
CA ASP A 214 29.25 -22.59 24.98
C ASP A 214 28.78 -22.19 26.39
N LYS A 215 27.69 -22.77 26.90
CA LYS A 215 27.28 -22.57 28.31
C LYS A 215 28.08 -23.36 29.34
N LYS A 216 29.27 -23.86 28.98
CA LYS A 216 30.30 -24.29 29.95
C LYS A 216 31.59 -23.52 29.65
N GLY A 217 31.73 -22.30 30.16
CA GLY A 217 33.00 -21.58 30.17
C GLY A 217 32.95 -20.10 29.80
N THR A 218 33.13 -19.25 30.82
CA THR A 218 33.64 -17.88 30.82
C THR A 218 32.93 -16.75 30.05
N LYS A 219 32.40 -15.82 30.85
CA LYS A 219 31.96 -14.45 30.43
C LYS A 219 33.12 -13.70 29.79
N LYS A 220 33.05 -13.44 28.49
CA LYS A 220 33.72 -12.29 27.84
C LYS A 220 32.68 -11.43 27.16
N LYS A 221 32.62 -10.13 27.58
CA LYS A 221 31.78 -9.08 26.95
C LYS A 221 32.26 -8.86 25.51
N GLY A 222 31.53 -9.36 24.53
CA GLY A 222 31.71 -9.04 23.13
C GLY A 222 30.72 -7.92 22.73
N LYS A 223 31.24 -6.82 22.21
CA LYS A 223 30.43 -5.74 21.62
C LYS A 223 29.60 -6.29 20.46
N SER A 224 28.31 -5.95 20.42
CA SER A 224 27.34 -6.39 19.43
C SER A 224 27.81 -6.07 18.00
N PHE A 225 27.77 -7.08 17.15
CA PHE A 225 28.03 -7.01 15.70
C PHE A 225 27.23 -5.91 14.98
N TRP A 226 26.06 -5.60 15.49
CA TRP A 226 25.10 -4.65 14.92
C TRP A 226 25.53 -3.17 14.99
N ARG A 227 26.48 -2.81 15.82
CA ARG A 227 26.99 -1.43 15.93
C ARG A 227 27.93 -1.03 14.79
N LYS A 228 28.43 -2.00 14.02
CA LYS A 228 29.34 -1.75 12.89
C LYS A 228 28.65 -1.59 11.52
N LEU A 229 27.34 -1.80 11.47
CA LEU A 229 26.57 -1.66 10.22
C LEU A 229 25.94 -0.27 10.07
N PHE A 230 26.01 0.57 11.13
CA PHE A 230 25.31 1.87 11.17
C PHE A 230 26.22 3.03 11.65
N ASP A 231 27.54 2.86 11.76
CA ASP A 231 28.56 3.88 11.80
C ASP A 231 29.21 4.02 10.41
#